data_e80a6a61cacb109c31825d07557d7901
#
_entry.id   e80a6a61cacb109c31825d07557d7901
#
_cell.length_a   1.000
_cell.length_b   1.000
_cell.length_c   1.000
_cell.angle_alpha   90.00
_cell.angle_beta   90.00
_cell.angle_gamma   90.00
#
_symmetry.space_group_name_H-M   'P 1'
#
loop_
_entity.id
_entity.type
_entity.pdbx_description
1 polymer ?
#
loop_
_entity_poly.entity_id
_entity_poly.type
_entity_poly.pdbx_seq_one_letter_code
_entity_poly.pdbx_strand_id
1 'polypeptide(L)'
;MKRIILSRKGFDSKAGGTASPIFSDGKLVSIPIPQASPSPKKYKDLDFDGITGTQLLKEVSAKVSPNDYCHNDPLLNESIGIFGQAGSAQTELKNRGVGPGDLFLFFGWFKNFSNNGNDIHHLFGWLQIEKILEGTSKIKKYLKEKNIEHPHGYGDTSRFTNNAIYVAKNNLEVLGQKFKAKGHGLFKQTHQKLVLTEENRSRSRWKLPSRYFKNSDSLFLNRMKWQNKNACTIFYKGFGQEFILDVETNPSVKKWALGIIKKHG
;
A
#
# COMPACT_ATOMS: atom_id res chain seq x y z
N MET A 1 -3.12 -5.08 17.32
CA MET A 1 -2.78 -3.93 16.45
C MET A 1 -2.23 -2.82 17.33
N LYS A 2 -0.92 -2.60 17.21
CA LYS A 2 -0.19 -1.51 17.90
C LYS A 2 0.23 -0.44 16.93
N ARG A 3 0.44 -0.82 15.66
CA ARG A 3 0.87 0.07 14.57
C ARG A 3 -0.08 0.02 13.40
N ILE A 4 -0.23 1.15 12.73
CA ILE A 4 -0.78 1.26 11.38
C ILE A 4 0.31 1.86 10.51
N ILE A 5 0.56 1.26 9.37
CA ILE A 5 1.59 1.67 8.43
C ILE A 5 0.92 2.20 7.17
N LEU A 6 1.06 3.49 6.88
CA LEU A 6 0.73 4.02 5.56
C LEU A 6 1.90 3.73 4.65
N SER A 7 1.72 2.80 3.71
CA SER A 7 2.78 2.28 2.84
C SER A 7 2.55 2.73 1.40
N ARG A 8 3.51 3.49 0.84
CA ARG A 8 3.41 4.00 -0.54
C ARG A 8 3.81 2.93 -1.53
N LYS A 9 2.92 2.60 -2.46
CA LYS A 9 3.12 1.59 -3.51
C LYS A 9 2.58 2.08 -4.86
N GLY A 10 2.91 1.33 -5.90
CA GLY A 10 2.52 1.63 -7.27
C GLY A 10 3.39 2.72 -7.92
N PHE A 11 3.01 3.10 -9.11
CA PHE A 11 3.71 4.11 -9.91
C PHE A 11 3.98 5.41 -9.14
N ASP A 12 5.17 5.96 -9.34
CA ASP A 12 5.54 7.28 -8.85
C ASP A 12 6.37 8.05 -9.90
N SER A 13 6.78 9.28 -9.57
CA SER A 13 7.52 10.15 -10.50
C SER A 13 8.89 9.60 -10.95
N LYS A 14 9.49 8.67 -10.17
CA LYS A 14 10.76 8.01 -10.49
C LYS A 14 10.57 6.62 -11.07
N ALA A 15 9.46 5.97 -10.72
CA ALA A 15 9.14 4.61 -11.13
C ALA A 15 7.77 4.57 -11.83
N GLY A 16 7.79 4.45 -13.17
CA GLY A 16 6.61 4.54 -14.03
C GLY A 16 6.33 5.93 -14.58
N GLY A 17 6.67 7.01 -13.84
CA GLY A 17 6.64 8.40 -14.31
C GLY A 17 5.27 9.04 -14.41
N THR A 18 4.19 8.34 -14.09
CA THR A 18 2.80 8.80 -14.17
C THR A 18 1.97 8.27 -12.99
N ALA A 19 0.76 8.80 -12.81
CA ALA A 19 -0.19 8.32 -11.82
C ALA A 19 -0.83 6.99 -12.22
N SER A 20 -1.26 6.21 -11.25
CA SER A 20 -2.21 5.11 -11.47
C SER A 20 -3.61 5.65 -11.76
N PRO A 21 -4.44 4.96 -12.57
CA PRO A 21 -5.72 5.51 -13.00
C PRO A 21 -6.82 5.37 -11.96
N ILE A 22 -7.70 6.36 -11.94
CA ILE A 22 -9.08 6.26 -11.48
C ILE A 22 -9.94 6.37 -12.73
N PHE A 23 -10.71 5.33 -13.04
CA PHE A 23 -11.58 5.29 -14.20
C PHE A 23 -12.85 6.14 -14.00
N SER A 24 -13.58 6.40 -15.10
CA SER A 24 -14.81 7.20 -15.07
C SER A 24 -15.93 6.61 -14.20
N ASP A 25 -15.95 5.28 -14.07
CA ASP A 25 -16.88 4.55 -13.18
C ASP A 25 -16.44 4.54 -11.71
N GLY A 26 -15.32 5.20 -11.39
CA GLY A 26 -14.73 5.26 -10.05
C GLY A 26 -13.83 4.07 -9.68
N LYS A 27 -13.67 3.07 -10.55
CA LYS A 27 -12.72 1.97 -10.32
C LYS A 27 -11.30 2.52 -10.26
N LEU A 28 -10.51 2.07 -9.28
CA LEU A 28 -9.11 2.44 -9.18
C LEU A 28 -8.21 1.21 -9.24
N VAL A 29 -7.09 1.35 -9.94
CA VAL A 29 -6.13 0.26 -10.12
C VAL A 29 -4.72 0.80 -9.86
N SER A 30 -4.02 0.25 -8.87
CA SER A 30 -2.61 0.58 -8.62
C SER A 30 -1.72 -0.16 -9.60
N ILE A 31 -0.97 0.56 -10.42
CA ILE A 31 -0.02 -0.04 -11.36
C ILE A 31 1.29 -0.31 -10.62
N PRO A 32 1.79 -1.56 -10.61
CA PRO A 32 3.05 -1.89 -9.95
C PRO A 32 4.24 -1.19 -10.61
N ILE A 33 5.27 -0.86 -9.84
CA ILE A 33 6.48 -0.19 -10.36
C ILE A 33 7.25 -1.10 -11.33
N PRO A 34 8.00 -0.52 -12.31
CA PRO A 34 8.86 -1.30 -13.19
C PRO A 34 10.01 -1.95 -12.41
N GLN A 35 10.47 -3.09 -12.88
CA GLN A 35 11.58 -3.85 -12.33
C GLN A 35 12.58 -4.19 -13.42
N ALA A 36 13.84 -3.79 -13.27
CA ALA A 36 14.88 -4.02 -14.28
C ALA A 36 15.30 -5.49 -14.40
N SER A 37 15.28 -6.25 -13.30
CA SER A 37 15.63 -7.66 -13.27
C SER A 37 14.40 -8.56 -13.44
N PRO A 38 14.57 -9.85 -13.84
CA PRO A 38 13.45 -10.77 -13.98
C PRO A 38 12.53 -10.81 -12.76
N SER A 39 11.23 -10.81 -13.01
CA SER A 39 10.13 -10.87 -12.05
C SER A 39 9.09 -11.87 -12.55
N PRO A 40 8.21 -12.39 -11.69
CA PRO A 40 7.17 -13.34 -12.11
C PRO A 40 6.27 -12.83 -13.22
N LYS A 41 6.05 -11.51 -13.28
CA LYS A 41 5.11 -10.89 -14.21
C LYS A 41 5.76 -9.77 -15.00
N LYS A 42 5.36 -9.68 -16.28
CA LYS A 42 5.48 -8.50 -17.12
C LYS A 42 4.16 -7.74 -17.09
N TYR A 43 4.15 -6.48 -17.52
CA TYR A 43 2.90 -5.72 -17.53
C TYR A 43 1.81 -6.38 -18.37
N LYS A 44 2.14 -6.95 -19.52
CA LYS A 44 1.18 -7.68 -20.38
C LYS A 44 0.51 -8.88 -19.72
N ASP A 45 1.14 -9.44 -18.67
CA ASP A 45 0.65 -10.61 -17.94
C ASP A 45 -0.28 -10.24 -16.78
N LEU A 46 -0.48 -8.93 -16.54
CA LEU A 46 -1.35 -8.42 -15.49
C LEU A 46 -2.79 -8.34 -15.99
N ASP A 47 -3.72 -8.72 -15.12
CA ASP A 47 -5.15 -8.53 -15.29
C ASP A 47 -5.75 -7.97 -13.99
N PHE A 48 -6.58 -6.96 -14.11
CA PHE A 48 -7.23 -6.27 -13.02
C PHE A 48 -8.76 -6.26 -13.24
N ASP A 49 -9.40 -7.40 -12.98
CA ASP A 49 -10.83 -7.61 -13.24
C ASP A 49 -11.22 -7.25 -14.70
N GLY A 50 -10.49 -7.84 -15.67
CA GLY A 50 -10.72 -7.67 -17.11
C GLY A 50 -10.01 -6.49 -17.77
N ILE A 51 -9.26 -5.68 -17.02
CA ILE A 51 -8.41 -4.62 -17.57
C ILE A 51 -6.97 -5.15 -17.62
N THR A 52 -6.45 -5.34 -18.82
CA THR A 52 -5.07 -5.83 -19.00
C THR A 52 -4.05 -4.77 -18.63
N GLY A 53 -2.86 -5.19 -18.20
CA GLY A 53 -1.76 -4.26 -17.92
C GLY A 53 -1.38 -3.42 -19.15
N THR A 54 -1.49 -3.98 -20.37
CA THR A 54 -1.28 -3.23 -21.62
C THR A 54 -2.28 -2.08 -21.79
N GLN A 55 -3.56 -2.33 -21.52
CA GLN A 55 -4.60 -1.29 -21.52
C GLN A 55 -4.32 -0.21 -20.48
N LEU A 56 -3.93 -0.61 -19.26
CA LEU A 56 -3.57 0.34 -18.20
C LEU A 56 -2.42 1.26 -18.59
N LEU A 57 -1.33 0.70 -19.15
CA LEU A 57 -0.18 1.50 -19.57
C LEU A 57 -0.57 2.52 -20.64
N LYS A 58 -1.45 2.14 -21.58
CA LYS A 58 -1.98 3.03 -22.62
C LYS A 58 -2.84 4.14 -22.02
N GLU A 59 -3.75 3.78 -21.09
CA GLU A 59 -4.66 4.73 -20.42
C GLU A 59 -3.89 5.87 -19.72
N VAL A 60 -2.80 5.55 -19.05
CA VAL A 60 -2.00 6.54 -18.30
C VAL A 60 -0.83 7.11 -19.11
N SER A 61 -0.70 6.77 -20.40
CA SER A 61 0.42 7.17 -21.26
C SER A 61 1.79 6.89 -20.61
N ALA A 62 1.93 5.71 -20.02
CA ALA A 62 3.16 5.31 -19.33
C ALA A 62 4.34 5.15 -20.30
N LYS A 63 5.54 5.46 -19.83
CA LYS A 63 6.79 5.31 -20.61
C LYS A 63 7.37 3.89 -20.59
N VAL A 64 6.78 2.98 -19.81
CA VAL A 64 7.22 1.59 -19.71
C VAL A 64 6.53 0.72 -20.77
N SER A 65 7.22 -0.34 -21.21
CA SER A 65 6.70 -1.28 -22.22
C SER A 65 5.81 -2.36 -21.58
N PRO A 66 4.77 -2.86 -22.27
CA PRO A 66 4.05 -4.06 -21.85
C PRO A 66 4.96 -5.30 -21.66
N ASN A 67 6.12 -5.34 -22.32
CA ASN A 67 7.10 -6.42 -22.18
C ASN A 67 8.09 -6.23 -21.03
N ASP A 68 8.09 -5.09 -20.35
CA ASP A 68 8.93 -4.85 -19.19
C ASP A 68 8.42 -5.66 -17.99
N TYR A 69 9.35 -6.10 -17.13
CA TYR A 69 9.00 -6.71 -15.86
C TYR A 69 8.45 -5.68 -14.88
N CYS A 70 7.49 -6.11 -14.06
CA CYS A 70 6.92 -5.29 -13.00
C CYS A 70 7.12 -5.93 -11.62
N HIS A 71 7.24 -5.09 -10.60
CA HIS A 71 7.26 -5.50 -9.21
C HIS A 71 5.83 -5.58 -8.69
N ASN A 72 5.15 -6.70 -9.00
CA ASN A 72 3.75 -6.90 -8.63
C ASN A 72 3.64 -7.19 -7.12
N ASP A 73 3.69 -6.12 -6.33
CA ASP A 73 3.68 -6.12 -4.86
C ASP A 73 3.08 -4.79 -4.34
N PRO A 74 2.11 -4.83 -3.40
CA PRO A 74 1.57 -5.99 -2.70
C PRO A 74 0.69 -6.89 -3.58
N LEU A 75 0.71 -8.20 -3.33
CA LEU A 75 -0.16 -9.18 -3.96
C LEU A 75 -1.40 -9.35 -3.08
N LEU A 76 -2.49 -8.70 -3.48
CA LEU A 76 -3.75 -8.66 -2.74
C LEU A 76 -4.89 -9.13 -3.66
N ASN A 77 -5.26 -10.38 -3.55
CA ASN A 77 -6.41 -10.94 -4.26
C ASN A 77 -7.35 -11.67 -3.29
N GLU A 78 -8.36 -12.36 -3.78
CA GLU A 78 -9.34 -13.02 -2.92
C GLU A 78 -8.74 -14.08 -2.00
N SER A 79 -7.66 -14.73 -2.41
CA SER A 79 -7.06 -15.87 -1.71
C SER A 79 -5.71 -15.55 -1.07
N ILE A 80 -5.03 -14.50 -1.54
CA ILE A 80 -3.64 -14.22 -1.18
C ILE A 80 -3.51 -12.77 -0.74
N GLY A 81 -2.94 -12.58 0.46
CA GLY A 81 -2.49 -11.29 0.97
C GLY A 81 -1.02 -11.40 1.35
N ILE A 82 -0.13 -10.94 0.49
CA ILE A 82 1.32 -10.90 0.73
C ILE A 82 1.86 -9.54 0.32
N PHE A 83 2.73 -9.01 1.16
CA PHE A 83 3.49 -7.81 0.89
C PHE A 83 4.96 -8.05 1.17
N GLY A 84 5.83 -7.65 0.26
CA GLY A 84 7.28 -7.75 0.42
C GLY A 84 7.92 -6.41 0.76
N GLN A 85 8.97 -6.45 1.57
CA GLN A 85 9.80 -5.28 1.85
C GLN A 85 11.26 -5.69 2.01
N ALA A 86 12.16 -4.74 1.72
CA ALA A 86 13.61 -4.98 1.83
C ALA A 86 14.37 -3.68 2.16
N GLY A 87 15.66 -3.81 2.41
CA GLY A 87 16.58 -2.69 2.59
C GLY A 87 16.26 -1.82 3.82
N SER A 88 16.49 -0.53 3.69
CA SER A 88 16.31 0.44 4.78
C SER A 88 14.84 0.56 5.23
N ALA A 89 13.88 0.37 4.32
CA ALA A 89 12.47 0.41 4.67
C ALA A 89 12.09 -0.77 5.57
N GLN A 90 12.59 -1.98 5.27
CA GLN A 90 12.40 -3.14 6.14
C GLN A 90 13.07 -2.95 7.50
N THR A 91 14.28 -2.40 7.53
CA THR A 91 14.99 -2.09 8.78
C THR A 91 14.19 -1.11 9.64
N GLU A 92 13.60 -0.08 9.04
CA GLU A 92 12.76 0.89 9.76
C GLU A 92 11.51 0.24 10.36
N LEU A 93 10.79 -0.60 9.60
CA LEU A 93 9.64 -1.35 10.11
C LEU A 93 10.02 -2.21 11.32
N LYS A 94 11.13 -2.93 11.23
CA LYS A 94 11.65 -3.77 12.32
C LYS A 94 12.02 -2.96 13.55
N ASN A 95 12.74 -1.86 13.38
CA ASN A 95 13.19 -0.99 14.48
C ASN A 95 12.02 -0.29 15.20
N ARG A 96 10.88 -0.10 14.52
CA ARG A 96 9.65 0.46 15.10
C ARG A 96 8.70 -0.60 15.65
N GLY A 97 9.14 -1.87 15.69
CA GLY A 97 8.38 -2.96 16.28
C GLY A 97 7.11 -3.33 15.53
N VAL A 98 7.11 -3.16 14.20
CA VAL A 98 6.00 -3.63 13.36
C VAL A 98 5.99 -5.15 13.36
N GLY A 99 4.83 -5.74 13.66
CA GLY A 99 4.70 -7.17 13.86
C GLY A 99 3.30 -7.73 13.67
N PRO A 100 3.09 -9.01 14.01
CA PRO A 100 1.78 -9.66 13.89
C PRO A 100 0.67 -8.87 14.58
N GLY A 101 -0.46 -8.74 13.90
CA GLY A 101 -1.61 -7.95 14.32
C GLY A 101 -1.60 -6.50 13.87
N ASP A 102 -0.47 -5.95 13.40
CA ASP A 102 -0.38 -4.61 12.84
C ASP A 102 -0.96 -4.54 11.43
N LEU A 103 -1.28 -3.33 10.96
CA LEU A 103 -2.04 -3.10 9.75
C LEU A 103 -1.28 -2.21 8.77
N PHE A 104 -1.04 -2.70 7.57
CA PHE A 104 -0.69 -1.87 6.42
C PHE A 104 -1.95 -1.29 5.78
N LEU A 105 -1.91 0.00 5.46
CA LEU A 105 -2.81 0.68 4.55
C LEU A 105 -1.96 1.17 3.36
N PHE A 106 -2.18 0.57 2.21
CA PHE A 106 -1.43 0.90 1.00
C PHE A 106 -2.03 2.13 0.32
N PHE A 107 -1.18 3.08 -0.02
CA PHE A 107 -1.58 4.25 -0.79
C PHE A 107 -0.64 4.47 -1.97
N GLY A 108 -1.13 5.18 -2.97
CA GLY A 108 -0.38 5.50 -4.17
C GLY A 108 -0.75 6.85 -4.76
N TRP A 109 -0.07 7.19 -5.84
CA TRP A 109 -0.40 8.34 -6.66
C TRP A 109 -1.46 7.95 -7.68
N PHE A 110 -2.61 8.61 -7.63
CA PHE A 110 -3.76 8.36 -8.52
C PHE A 110 -4.21 9.64 -9.21
N LYS A 111 -4.81 9.48 -10.39
CA LYS A 111 -5.42 10.55 -11.17
C LYS A 111 -6.61 9.99 -11.97
N ASN A 112 -7.67 10.77 -12.10
CA ASN A 112 -8.71 10.49 -13.08
C ASN A 112 -8.29 11.12 -14.41
N PHE A 113 -7.93 10.29 -15.39
CA PHE A 113 -7.45 10.75 -16.69
C PHE A 113 -8.59 11.20 -17.61
N SER A 114 -9.80 10.64 -17.45
CA SER A 114 -10.95 10.93 -18.32
C SER A 114 -11.44 12.38 -18.19
N ASN A 115 -11.34 12.98 -17.00
CA ASN A 115 -11.78 14.36 -16.72
C ASN A 115 -10.62 15.29 -16.33
N ASN A 116 -9.38 14.88 -16.60
CA ASN A 116 -8.17 15.60 -16.20
C ASN A 116 -8.16 16.01 -14.70
N GLY A 117 -8.61 15.08 -13.83
CA GLY A 117 -8.69 15.28 -12.39
C GLY A 117 -7.34 15.62 -11.75
N ASN A 118 -7.37 16.07 -10.51
CA ASN A 118 -6.19 16.40 -9.74
C ASN A 118 -5.36 15.15 -9.40
N ASP A 119 -4.05 15.35 -9.28
CA ASP A 119 -3.15 14.36 -8.72
C ASP A 119 -3.39 14.19 -7.23
N ILE A 120 -3.69 12.98 -6.79
CA ILE A 120 -4.00 12.69 -5.39
C ILE A 120 -3.19 11.50 -4.85
N HIS A 121 -2.98 11.48 -3.54
CA HIS A 121 -2.66 10.25 -2.82
C HIS A 121 -3.96 9.61 -2.32
N HIS A 122 -4.17 8.37 -2.70
CA HIS A 122 -5.39 7.61 -2.40
C HIS A 122 -5.03 6.26 -1.79
N LEU A 123 -5.76 5.83 -0.76
CA LEU A 123 -5.66 4.47 -0.22
C LEU A 123 -6.27 3.49 -1.22
N PHE A 124 -5.57 2.38 -1.51
CA PHE A 124 -6.06 1.40 -2.47
C PHE A 124 -6.11 -0.04 -1.95
N GLY A 125 -5.55 -0.31 -0.76
CA GLY A 125 -5.58 -1.65 -0.20
C GLY A 125 -5.15 -1.69 1.26
N TRP A 126 -5.31 -2.87 1.87
CA TRP A 126 -4.89 -3.13 3.26
C TRP A 126 -4.38 -4.56 3.44
N LEU A 127 -3.54 -4.73 4.48
CA LEU A 127 -3.06 -6.03 4.92
C LEU A 127 -2.83 -6.01 6.43
N GLN A 128 -3.56 -6.84 7.18
CA GLN A 128 -3.25 -7.09 8.58
C GLN A 128 -2.28 -8.26 8.70
N ILE A 129 -1.18 -8.06 9.38
CA ILE A 129 -0.09 -9.03 9.48
C ILE A 129 -0.51 -10.23 10.34
N GLU A 130 -0.43 -11.43 9.78
CA GLU A 130 -0.46 -12.69 10.53
C GLU A 130 0.94 -13.09 10.98
N LYS A 131 1.89 -13.11 10.02
CA LYS A 131 3.27 -13.48 10.25
C LYS A 131 4.22 -12.75 9.31
N ILE A 132 5.48 -12.69 9.72
CA ILE A 132 6.59 -12.13 8.94
C ILE A 132 7.58 -13.26 8.67
N LEU A 133 7.98 -13.41 7.41
CA LEU A 133 9.06 -14.31 7.03
C LEU A 133 10.26 -13.48 6.60
N GLU A 134 11.34 -13.60 7.33
CA GLU A 134 12.60 -12.91 7.07
C GLU A 134 13.64 -13.87 6.47
N GLY A 135 14.36 -13.39 5.47
CA GLY A 135 15.45 -14.10 4.80
C GLY A 135 14.98 -14.89 3.56
N THR A 136 15.75 -14.74 2.50
CA THR A 136 15.44 -15.26 1.15
C THR A 136 15.09 -16.74 1.14
N SER A 137 15.85 -17.59 1.85
CA SER A 137 15.61 -19.05 1.84
C SER A 137 14.26 -19.42 2.42
N LYS A 138 13.87 -18.81 3.54
CA LYS A 138 12.55 -19.04 4.17
C LYS A 138 11.42 -18.54 3.28
N ILE A 139 11.61 -17.38 2.64
CA ILE A 139 10.65 -16.78 1.72
C ILE A 139 10.43 -17.70 0.52
N LYS A 140 11.51 -18.12 -0.17
CA LYS A 140 11.44 -19.04 -1.32
C LYS A 140 10.76 -20.36 -0.97
N LYS A 141 11.11 -20.96 0.18
CA LYS A 141 10.48 -22.19 0.66
C LYS A 141 8.96 -22.01 0.83
N TYR A 142 8.54 -20.98 1.55
CA TYR A 142 7.14 -20.69 1.81
C TYR A 142 6.33 -20.46 0.52
N LEU A 143 6.87 -19.62 -0.38
CA LEU A 143 6.20 -19.31 -1.65
C LEU A 143 6.06 -20.56 -2.54
N LYS A 144 7.09 -21.42 -2.58
CA LYS A 144 7.05 -22.71 -3.29
C LYS A 144 6.00 -23.66 -2.71
N GLU A 145 5.96 -23.81 -1.37
CA GLU A 145 4.98 -24.68 -0.68
C GLU A 145 3.54 -24.22 -0.90
N LYS A 146 3.33 -22.91 -1.11
CA LYS A 146 2.02 -22.32 -1.36
C LYS A 146 1.68 -22.17 -2.84
N ASN A 147 2.61 -22.53 -3.73
CA ASN A 147 2.50 -22.32 -5.19
C ASN A 147 2.18 -20.83 -5.53
N ILE A 148 2.92 -19.92 -4.90
CA ILE A 148 2.75 -18.47 -5.08
C ILE A 148 4.00 -17.91 -5.74
N GLU A 149 3.81 -17.17 -6.82
CA GLU A 149 4.85 -16.36 -7.44
C GLU A 149 4.85 -14.95 -6.86
N HIS A 150 6.00 -14.52 -6.32
CA HIS A 150 6.15 -13.19 -5.72
C HIS A 150 7.56 -12.64 -5.97
N PRO A 151 7.72 -11.33 -6.28
CA PRO A 151 9.03 -10.74 -6.61
C PRO A 151 10.12 -10.99 -5.58
N HIS A 152 9.77 -10.97 -4.29
CA HIS A 152 10.71 -11.18 -3.18
C HIS A 152 11.23 -12.62 -3.02
N GLY A 153 10.69 -13.58 -3.78
CA GLY A 153 11.16 -14.98 -3.82
C GLY A 153 11.54 -15.49 -5.20
N TYR A 154 11.44 -14.65 -6.25
CA TYR A 154 11.63 -15.06 -7.63
C TYR A 154 13.06 -14.77 -8.12
N GLY A 155 13.67 -15.75 -8.79
CA GLY A 155 14.97 -15.60 -9.42
C GLY A 155 16.09 -15.22 -8.45
N ASP A 156 16.96 -14.29 -8.89
CA ASP A 156 18.00 -13.70 -8.05
C ASP A 156 17.41 -12.61 -7.17
N THR A 157 17.46 -12.84 -5.86
CA THR A 157 16.96 -11.92 -4.83
C THR A 157 18.08 -11.26 -4.02
N SER A 158 19.34 -11.35 -4.46
CA SER A 158 20.51 -10.78 -3.78
C SER A 158 20.40 -9.27 -3.55
N ARG A 159 19.70 -8.56 -4.45
CA ARG A 159 19.40 -7.14 -4.33
C ARG A 159 18.49 -6.77 -3.15
N PHE A 160 17.75 -7.73 -2.62
CA PHE A 160 16.84 -7.51 -1.49
C PHE A 160 17.58 -7.73 -0.16
N THR A 161 18.37 -6.75 0.28
CA THR A 161 18.97 -6.79 1.61
C THR A 161 17.87 -6.72 2.67
N ASN A 162 18.02 -7.45 3.78
CA ASN A 162 16.98 -7.57 4.81
C ASN A 162 15.62 -7.99 4.25
N ASN A 163 15.62 -8.92 3.30
CA ASN A 163 14.43 -9.38 2.60
C ASN A 163 13.39 -9.98 3.55
N ALA A 164 12.16 -9.49 3.47
CA ALA A 164 11.02 -9.96 4.26
C ALA A 164 9.74 -9.99 3.45
N ILE A 165 8.82 -10.89 3.80
CA ILE A 165 7.42 -10.85 3.37
C ILE A 165 6.49 -10.86 4.58
N TYR A 166 5.41 -10.11 4.46
CA TYR A 166 4.30 -10.00 5.40
C TYR A 166 3.13 -10.77 4.85
N VAL A 167 2.69 -11.79 5.57
CA VAL A 167 1.55 -12.64 5.20
C VAL A 167 0.33 -12.16 5.96
N ALA A 168 -0.77 -12.00 5.26
CA ALA A 168 -2.02 -11.49 5.82
C ALA A 168 -2.74 -12.49 6.71
N LYS A 169 -3.47 -11.98 7.71
CA LYS A 169 -4.53 -12.74 8.38
C LYS A 169 -5.67 -13.07 7.40
N ASN A 170 -6.34 -14.20 7.61
CA ASN A 170 -7.54 -14.54 6.85
C ASN A 170 -8.69 -13.55 7.13
N ASN A 171 -8.90 -13.22 8.38
CA ASN A 171 -9.91 -12.25 8.81
C ASN A 171 -9.26 -11.09 9.56
N LEU A 172 -9.82 -9.92 9.41
CA LEU A 172 -9.45 -8.76 10.21
C LEU A 172 -9.75 -9.03 11.69
N GLU A 173 -8.77 -8.75 12.55
CA GLU A 173 -8.85 -9.06 13.97
C GLU A 173 -8.36 -7.91 14.82
N VAL A 174 -9.11 -7.55 15.85
CA VAL A 174 -8.72 -6.53 16.82
C VAL A 174 -9.09 -7.00 18.23
N LEU A 175 -8.11 -7.00 19.13
CA LEU A 175 -8.26 -7.47 20.52
C LEU A 175 -8.85 -8.90 20.62
N GLY A 176 -8.40 -9.81 19.72
CA GLY A 176 -8.88 -11.18 19.67
C GLY A 176 -10.27 -11.37 19.04
N GLN A 177 -10.96 -10.29 18.71
CA GLN A 177 -12.26 -10.37 18.00
C GLN A 177 -12.05 -10.39 16.50
N LYS A 178 -12.59 -11.41 15.83
CA LYS A 178 -12.59 -11.51 14.37
C LYS A 178 -13.76 -10.71 13.80
N PHE A 179 -13.48 -9.97 12.73
CA PHE A 179 -14.47 -9.24 11.95
C PHE A 179 -14.88 -10.07 10.73
N LYS A 180 -16.04 -9.78 10.13
CA LYS A 180 -16.46 -10.41 8.87
C LYS A 180 -15.56 -9.99 7.67
N ALA A 181 -14.86 -8.83 7.77
CA ALA A 181 -13.95 -8.39 6.73
C ALA A 181 -12.69 -9.25 6.69
N LYS A 182 -12.15 -9.47 5.48
CA LYS A 182 -10.86 -10.15 5.28
C LYS A 182 -9.72 -9.33 5.89
N GLY A 183 -8.65 -10.01 6.29
CA GLY A 183 -7.43 -9.39 6.81
C GLY A 183 -6.61 -8.65 5.74
N HIS A 184 -6.99 -8.78 4.47
CA HIS A 184 -6.37 -8.08 3.34
C HIS A 184 -7.41 -7.83 2.24
N GLY A 185 -7.13 -6.88 1.37
CA GLY A 185 -7.96 -6.61 0.21
C GLY A 185 -7.64 -5.29 -0.48
N LEU A 186 -8.44 -4.99 -1.50
CA LEU A 186 -8.35 -3.78 -2.30
C LEU A 186 -9.60 -2.92 -2.10
N PHE A 187 -9.41 -1.61 -2.01
CA PHE A 187 -10.49 -0.64 -2.19
C PHE A 187 -10.70 -0.47 -3.70
N LYS A 188 -11.68 -1.19 -4.26
CA LYS A 188 -11.90 -1.23 -5.71
C LYS A 188 -12.52 0.04 -6.28
N GLN A 189 -13.19 0.85 -5.44
CA GLN A 189 -13.89 2.07 -5.82
C GLN A 189 -13.32 3.28 -5.10
N THR A 190 -13.16 4.39 -5.83
CA THR A 190 -12.75 5.65 -5.23
C THR A 190 -13.82 6.20 -4.29
N HIS A 191 -13.37 6.78 -3.19
CA HIS A 191 -14.25 7.46 -2.24
C HIS A 191 -13.47 8.53 -1.49
N GLN A 192 -14.09 9.70 -1.24
CA GLN A 192 -13.43 10.83 -0.58
C GLN A 192 -12.76 10.47 0.76
N LYS A 193 -13.32 9.52 1.53
CA LYS A 193 -12.73 9.06 2.80
C LYS A 193 -11.44 8.25 2.65
N LEU A 194 -11.11 7.80 1.44
CA LEU A 194 -9.89 7.08 1.11
C LEU A 194 -8.82 8.01 0.52
N VAL A 195 -9.17 9.27 0.21
CA VAL A 195 -8.24 10.29 -0.28
C VAL A 195 -7.48 10.88 0.91
N LEU A 196 -6.14 10.90 0.80
CA LEU A 196 -5.26 11.52 1.80
C LEU A 196 -5.00 12.99 1.46
N THR A 197 -4.97 13.34 0.16
CA THR A 197 -4.70 14.70 -0.31
C THR A 197 -5.81 15.67 0.11
N GLU A 198 -5.43 16.82 0.63
CA GLU A 198 -6.35 17.93 0.91
C GLU A 198 -6.98 18.44 -0.39
N GLU A 199 -8.27 18.66 -0.39
CA GLU A 199 -9.02 19.13 -1.55
C GLU A 199 -8.43 20.42 -2.14
N ASN A 200 -8.32 20.48 -3.47
CA ASN A 200 -7.72 21.59 -4.23
C ASN A 200 -6.28 21.94 -3.83
N ARG A 201 -5.52 20.98 -3.31
CA ARG A 201 -4.11 21.14 -2.97
C ARG A 201 -3.24 20.17 -3.77
N SER A 202 -1.94 20.39 -3.76
CA SER A 202 -0.97 19.43 -4.33
C SER A 202 -1.07 18.10 -3.60
N ARG A 203 -0.82 16.98 -4.31
CA ARG A 203 -0.87 15.62 -3.74
C ARG A 203 -0.06 15.45 -2.46
N SER A 204 0.97 16.27 -2.26
CA SER A 204 1.83 16.23 -1.08
C SER A 204 1.21 16.87 0.17
N ARG A 205 0.09 17.58 0.04
CA ARG A 205 -0.63 18.14 1.18
C ARG A 205 -1.77 17.22 1.56
N TRP A 206 -1.67 16.63 2.74
CA TRP A 206 -2.68 15.72 3.26
C TRP A 206 -3.53 16.39 4.32
N LYS A 207 -4.78 15.98 4.38
CA LYS A 207 -5.71 16.34 5.45
C LYS A 207 -6.36 15.08 5.99
N LEU A 208 -6.00 14.71 7.21
CA LEU A 208 -6.56 13.55 7.88
C LEU A 208 -7.85 13.95 8.62
N PRO A 209 -8.82 13.02 8.78
CA PRO A 209 -10.10 13.35 9.37
C PRO A 209 -9.98 13.72 10.85
N SER A 210 -10.23 15.01 11.18
CA SER A 210 -10.04 15.61 12.51
C SER A 210 -10.75 14.84 13.61
N ARG A 211 -11.93 14.26 13.32
CA ARG A 211 -12.67 13.41 14.27
C ARG A 211 -11.81 12.31 14.91
N TYR A 212 -10.82 11.80 14.18
CA TYR A 212 -9.99 10.68 14.60
C TYR A 212 -8.56 11.08 14.95
N PHE A 213 -8.08 12.22 14.42
CA PHE A 213 -6.66 12.59 14.46
C PHE A 213 -6.35 13.82 15.30
N LYS A 214 -7.34 14.67 15.64
CA LYS A 214 -7.12 15.95 16.34
C LYS A 214 -6.39 15.79 17.69
N ASN A 215 -6.72 14.74 18.44
CA ASN A 215 -6.17 14.49 19.78
C ASN A 215 -5.07 13.43 19.77
N SER A 216 -4.41 13.22 18.63
CA SER A 216 -3.35 12.23 18.48
C SER A 216 -1.99 12.85 18.75
N ASP A 217 -1.54 12.78 20.01
CA ASP A 217 -0.19 13.15 20.42
C ASP A 217 0.77 12.01 20.11
N SER A 218 2.00 12.36 19.75
CA SER A 218 3.05 11.36 19.44
C SER A 218 2.64 10.24 18.48
N LEU A 219 1.73 10.57 17.52
CA LEU A 219 1.18 9.58 16.59
C LEU A 219 2.23 9.02 15.63
N PHE A 220 3.09 9.89 15.09
CA PHE A 220 4.04 9.49 14.06
C PHE A 220 5.36 9.02 14.68
N LEU A 221 5.72 7.76 14.45
CA LEU A 221 6.96 7.18 14.95
C LEU A 221 8.17 7.44 14.06
N ASN A 222 7.93 7.92 12.83
CA ASN A 222 8.99 8.25 11.88
C ASN A 222 8.57 9.39 10.96
N ARG A 223 9.53 10.03 10.35
CA ARG A 223 9.54 10.99 9.22
C ARG A 223 8.34 11.94 9.01
N MET A 224 7.12 11.57 9.41
CA MET A 224 5.95 12.44 9.33
C MET A 224 5.85 13.39 10.50
N LYS A 225 5.39 14.60 10.22
CA LYS A 225 5.10 15.61 11.23
C LYS A 225 3.82 16.34 10.85
N TRP A 226 3.07 16.76 11.84
CA TRP A 226 1.99 17.70 11.63
C TRP A 226 2.53 19.02 11.06
N GLN A 227 1.94 19.51 9.99
CA GLN A 227 2.10 20.90 9.54
C GLN A 227 1.22 21.80 10.41
N ASN A 228 -0.03 21.40 10.61
CA ASN A 228 -0.95 21.99 11.55
C ASN A 228 -1.74 20.87 12.23
N LYS A 229 -1.50 20.64 13.52
CA LYS A 229 -2.14 19.58 14.29
C LYS A 229 -3.64 19.81 14.45
N ASN A 230 -4.07 21.06 14.75
CA ASN A 230 -5.48 21.39 14.95
C ASN A 230 -6.31 21.16 13.67
N ALA A 231 -5.74 21.45 12.50
CA ALA A 231 -6.34 21.21 11.21
C ALA A 231 -6.11 19.78 10.68
N CYS A 232 -5.32 18.96 11.37
CA CYS A 232 -4.89 17.64 10.98
C CYS A 232 -4.25 17.59 9.58
N THR A 233 -3.44 18.61 9.24
CA THR A 233 -2.74 18.68 7.96
C THR A 233 -1.29 18.26 8.07
N ILE A 234 -0.80 17.62 7.00
CA ILE A 234 0.55 17.12 6.86
C ILE A 234 1.09 17.59 5.52
N PHE A 235 2.38 17.93 5.48
CA PHE A 235 3.09 18.11 4.23
C PHE A 235 4.02 16.91 3.99
N TYR A 236 3.65 16.08 3.02
CA TYR A 236 4.43 14.92 2.62
C TYR A 236 5.59 15.34 1.72
N LYS A 237 6.83 15.21 2.19
CA LYS A 237 8.04 15.63 1.46
C LYS A 237 8.66 14.56 0.53
N GLY A 238 7.92 13.51 0.20
CA GLY A 238 8.31 12.56 -0.84
C GLY A 238 9.45 11.58 -0.50
N PHE A 239 10.06 11.65 0.66
CA PHE A 239 11.11 10.73 1.11
C PHE A 239 10.54 9.66 2.04
N GLY A 240 10.83 8.40 1.72
CA GLY A 240 10.35 7.24 2.46
C GLY A 240 9.08 6.64 1.85
N GLN A 241 8.87 5.38 2.15
CA GLN A 241 7.74 4.60 1.65
C GLN A 241 6.80 4.20 2.79
N GLU A 242 7.32 4.08 4.00
CA GLU A 242 6.62 3.57 5.16
C GLU A 242 6.46 4.66 6.22
N PHE A 243 5.21 4.97 6.60
CA PHE A 243 4.87 5.93 7.64
C PHE A 243 4.14 5.22 8.76
N ILE A 244 4.77 5.16 9.92
CA ILE A 244 4.36 4.29 11.03
C ILE A 244 3.63 5.12 12.07
N LEU A 245 2.38 4.76 12.34
CA LEU A 245 1.50 5.39 13.30
C LEU A 245 1.40 4.54 14.57
N ASP A 246 1.59 5.16 15.72
CA ASP A 246 1.29 4.54 17.01
C ASP A 246 -0.21 4.59 17.30
N VAL A 247 -0.87 3.45 17.20
CA VAL A 247 -2.30 3.34 17.48
C VAL A 247 -2.61 2.60 18.78
N GLU A 248 -1.59 2.22 19.53
CA GLU A 248 -1.73 1.72 20.90
C GLU A 248 -2.17 2.86 21.81
N THR A 249 -1.48 4.00 21.73
CA THR A 249 -1.81 5.23 22.46
C THR A 249 -2.86 6.11 21.77
N ASN A 250 -3.19 5.84 20.49
CA ASN A 250 -4.12 6.60 19.69
C ASN A 250 -5.29 5.72 19.15
N PRO A 251 -6.20 5.22 20.00
CA PRO A 251 -7.23 4.26 19.61
C PRO A 251 -8.26 4.82 18.63
N SER A 252 -8.44 6.13 18.57
CA SER A 252 -9.32 6.78 17.57
C SER A 252 -8.85 6.56 16.15
N VAL A 253 -7.53 6.57 15.91
CA VAL A 253 -6.92 6.31 14.60
C VAL A 253 -7.14 4.84 14.18
N LYS A 254 -7.09 3.91 15.13
CA LYS A 254 -7.47 2.52 14.90
C LYS A 254 -8.94 2.40 14.44
N LYS A 255 -9.86 3.12 15.10
CA LYS A 255 -11.28 3.16 14.70
C LYS A 255 -11.47 3.70 13.29
N TRP A 256 -10.70 4.72 12.89
CA TRP A 256 -10.69 5.23 11.52
C TRP A 256 -10.34 4.15 10.52
N ALA A 257 -9.19 3.48 10.69
CA ALA A 257 -8.69 2.48 9.76
C ALA A 257 -9.68 1.30 9.61
N LEU A 258 -10.20 0.79 10.72
CA LEU A 258 -11.21 -0.28 10.70
C LEU A 258 -12.52 0.17 10.05
N GLY A 259 -12.91 1.41 10.28
CA GLY A 259 -14.13 1.99 9.70
C GLY A 259 -14.07 2.14 8.19
N ILE A 260 -12.93 2.54 7.61
CA ILE A 260 -12.78 2.62 6.15
C ILE A 260 -12.72 1.23 5.51
N ILE A 261 -12.03 0.26 6.12
CA ILE A 261 -12.01 -1.13 5.62
C ILE A 261 -13.42 -1.73 5.64
N LYS A 262 -14.15 -1.60 6.74
CA LYS A 262 -15.50 -2.16 6.86
C LYS A 262 -16.50 -1.59 5.84
N LYS A 263 -16.32 -0.32 5.42
CA LYS A 263 -17.28 0.37 4.55
C LYS A 263 -16.93 0.30 3.07
N HIS A 264 -15.65 0.20 2.75
CA HIS A 264 -15.16 0.38 1.38
C HIS A 264 -14.27 -0.78 0.91
N GLY A 265 -13.95 -1.75 1.79
CA GLY A 265 -13.21 -2.96 1.49
C GLY A 265 -14.05 -4.13 0.99
#